data_b68a57212ea261cdd57924ae3e150717
#
_entry.id   b68a57212ea261cdd57924ae3e150717
#
_cell.length_a   1.000
_cell.length_b   1.000
_cell.length_c   1.000
_cell.angle_alpha   90.00
_cell.angle_beta   90.00
_cell.angle_gamma   90.00
#
_symmetry.space_group_name_H-M   'P 1'
#
loop_
_entity.id
_entity.type
_entity.pdbx_description
1 polymer ?
#
loop_
_entity_poly.entity_id
_entity_poly.type
_entity_poly.pdbx_seq_one_letter_code
_entity_poly.pdbx_strand_id
1 'polypeptide(L)'
;NFFDVGARFRQMNGMLTGGVNYYVVDWKDRFIRRSVQDPNTPDAFVNITGLNQSHRGLEYTLAYKPMEMVRFDLRGHFSNWEYSNNVNAKYRADRTGSTAETEYNLYLKGLKVGGAPQTQIAFLTTVYPMKNAFVSLEVEQRDNYYGDFSPTGRTKAEDEGRQAFKLDALMLMNLHAAYSLNAAGRDWNLGMNVSNLSDKEYYSYLQDRDGTLEGGRVKMGPGMVWSTYVSVGL
;
A
#
# COMPACT_ATOMS: atom_id res chain seq x y z
N ASN A 1 -15.43 -4.88 14.55
CA ASN A 1 -16.16 -3.61 14.63
C ASN A 1 -15.69 -2.68 13.52
N PHE A 2 -16.63 -1.92 12.97
CA PHE A 2 -16.35 -0.96 11.91
C PHE A 2 -17.13 0.33 12.18
N PHE A 3 -16.46 1.46 12.06
CA PHE A 3 -17.05 2.80 12.10
C PHE A 3 -16.45 3.61 10.97
N ASP A 4 -17.30 4.32 10.24
CA ASP A 4 -16.91 5.15 9.10
C ASP A 4 -17.80 6.39 9.07
N VAL A 5 -17.18 7.57 8.96
CA VAL A 5 -17.88 8.84 8.82
C VAL A 5 -17.15 9.74 7.85
N GLY A 6 -17.89 10.30 6.92
CA GLY A 6 -17.32 11.19 5.91
C GLY A 6 -18.20 12.32 5.51
N ALA A 7 -17.59 13.31 4.88
CA ALA A 7 -18.26 14.44 4.28
C ALA A 7 -17.76 14.67 2.86
N ARG A 8 -18.65 15.12 1.97
CA ARG A 8 -18.32 15.52 0.61
C ARG A 8 -18.85 16.90 0.35
N PHE A 9 -18.15 17.65 -0.48
CA PHE A 9 -18.57 18.98 -0.86
C PHE A 9 -18.39 19.22 -2.36
N ARG A 10 -19.17 20.15 -2.87
CA ARG A 10 -19.07 20.67 -4.23
C ARG A 10 -19.30 22.17 -4.19
N GLN A 11 -18.33 22.93 -4.67
CA GLN A 11 -18.29 24.39 -4.63
C GLN A 11 -17.94 24.96 -6.00
N MET A 12 -18.08 26.29 -6.16
CA MET A 12 -17.70 27.02 -7.37
C MET A 12 -18.30 26.42 -8.64
N ASN A 13 -19.62 26.17 -8.62
CA ASN A 13 -20.35 25.51 -9.72
C ASN A 13 -19.76 24.15 -10.14
N GLY A 14 -19.13 23.44 -9.20
CA GLY A 14 -18.53 22.12 -9.45
C GLY A 14 -17.07 22.16 -9.89
N MET A 15 -16.46 23.33 -10.00
CA MET A 15 -15.01 23.45 -10.25
C MET A 15 -14.16 22.90 -9.10
N LEU A 16 -14.68 22.99 -7.88
CA LEU A 16 -14.03 22.45 -6.69
C LEU A 16 -14.91 21.38 -6.05
N THR A 17 -14.38 20.17 -5.95
CA THR A 17 -15.05 19.04 -5.28
C THR A 17 -14.08 18.35 -4.34
N GLY A 18 -14.58 17.80 -3.26
CA GLY A 18 -13.72 17.07 -2.33
C GLY A 18 -14.51 16.23 -1.36
N GLY A 19 -13.77 15.42 -0.64
CA GLY A 19 -14.30 14.57 0.41
C GLY A 19 -13.25 14.26 1.44
N VAL A 20 -13.69 14.03 2.66
CA VAL A 20 -12.89 13.54 3.77
C VAL A 20 -13.65 12.42 4.43
N ASN A 21 -12.95 11.38 4.81
CA ASN A 21 -13.49 10.21 5.47
C ASN A 21 -12.60 9.79 6.63
N TYR A 22 -13.18 9.54 7.79
CA TYR A 22 -12.48 8.95 8.94
C TYR A 22 -13.06 7.57 9.23
N TYR A 23 -12.18 6.60 9.40
CA TYR A 23 -12.57 5.23 9.68
C TYR A 23 -11.83 4.65 10.89
N VAL A 24 -12.51 3.72 11.56
CA VAL A 24 -11.95 2.85 12.60
C VAL A 24 -12.41 1.43 12.31
N VAL A 25 -11.47 0.51 12.19
CA VAL A 25 -11.74 -0.92 11.97
C VAL A 25 -10.98 -1.74 13.00
N ASP A 26 -11.69 -2.46 13.84
CA ASP A 26 -11.10 -3.44 14.75
C ASP A 26 -11.38 -4.86 14.22
N TRP A 27 -10.35 -5.51 13.76
CA TRP A 27 -10.38 -6.90 13.31
C TRP A 27 -9.96 -7.78 14.47
N LYS A 28 -10.84 -8.71 14.85
CA LYS A 28 -10.62 -9.63 15.97
C LYS A 28 -10.49 -11.06 15.50
N ASP A 29 -9.79 -11.85 16.28
CA ASP A 29 -9.67 -13.31 16.12
C ASP A 29 -9.19 -13.75 14.73
N ARG A 30 -8.28 -12.98 14.13
CA ARG A 30 -7.72 -13.31 12.82
C ARG A 30 -6.85 -14.55 12.90
N PHE A 31 -6.97 -15.37 11.87
CA PHE A 31 -6.00 -16.43 11.56
C PHE A 31 -5.06 -15.96 10.46
N ILE A 32 -3.76 -16.05 10.70
CA ILE A 32 -2.75 -15.87 9.67
C ILE A 32 -1.73 -17.00 9.72
N ARG A 33 -1.22 -17.39 8.56
CA ARG A 33 -0.09 -18.31 8.43
C ARG A 33 1.10 -17.56 7.87
N ARG A 34 2.26 -17.76 8.51
CA ARG A 34 3.53 -17.17 8.08
C ARG A 34 4.57 -18.25 7.86
N SER A 35 5.28 -18.20 6.73
CA SER A 35 6.44 -19.06 6.53
C SER A 35 7.58 -18.59 7.43
N VAL A 36 8.27 -19.56 8.01
CA VAL A 36 9.52 -19.31 8.76
C VAL A 36 10.67 -19.42 7.76
N GLN A 37 11.55 -18.44 7.78
CA GLN A 37 12.71 -18.44 6.89
C GLN A 37 13.90 -19.05 7.63
N ASP A 38 13.96 -20.36 7.62
CA ASP A 38 15.09 -21.12 8.15
C ASP A 38 15.61 -22.04 7.03
N PRO A 39 16.88 -21.92 6.64
CA PRO A 39 17.47 -22.77 5.61
C PRO A 39 17.40 -24.27 5.94
N ASN A 40 17.40 -24.62 7.24
CA ASN A 40 17.33 -26.01 7.71
C ASN A 40 15.90 -26.57 7.71
N THR A 41 14.89 -25.69 7.67
CA THR A 41 13.46 -26.06 7.66
C THR A 41 12.68 -25.23 6.66
N PRO A 42 12.93 -25.40 5.33
CA PRO A 42 12.37 -24.50 4.29
C PRO A 42 10.84 -24.53 4.22
N ASP A 43 10.21 -25.61 4.69
CA ASP A 43 8.76 -25.77 4.73
C ASP A 43 8.11 -25.36 6.06
N ALA A 44 8.89 -24.85 7.00
CA ALA A 44 8.40 -24.45 8.31
C ALA A 44 7.44 -23.25 8.22
N PHE A 45 6.42 -23.30 9.05
CA PHE A 45 5.46 -22.21 9.14
C PHE A 45 4.92 -22.05 10.57
N VAL A 46 4.33 -20.88 10.80
CA VAL A 46 3.66 -20.54 12.05
C VAL A 46 2.20 -20.26 11.77
N ASN A 47 1.31 -20.93 12.47
CA ASN A 47 -0.10 -20.60 12.53
C ASN A 47 -0.35 -19.68 13.73
N ILE A 48 -0.93 -18.54 13.46
CA ILE A 48 -1.23 -17.50 14.44
C ILE A 48 -2.74 -17.35 14.48
N THR A 49 -3.35 -17.59 15.63
CA THR A 49 -4.80 -17.47 15.88
C THR A 49 -5.07 -16.43 16.95
N GLY A 50 -6.26 -15.85 16.96
CA GLY A 50 -6.65 -14.86 17.97
C GLY A 50 -5.96 -13.51 17.81
N LEU A 51 -5.39 -13.22 16.63
CA LEU A 51 -4.69 -11.98 16.36
C LEU A 51 -5.67 -10.84 16.12
N ASN A 52 -5.52 -9.76 16.87
CA ASN A 52 -6.33 -8.57 16.73
C ASN A 52 -5.55 -7.43 16.08
N GLN A 53 -6.22 -6.65 15.25
CA GLN A 53 -5.66 -5.45 14.62
C GLN A 53 -6.63 -4.29 14.75
N SER A 54 -6.08 -3.09 14.98
CA SER A 54 -6.80 -1.83 14.92
C SER A 54 -6.28 -1.02 13.75
N HIS A 55 -7.19 -0.58 12.90
CA HIS A 55 -6.91 0.25 11.73
C HIS A 55 -7.71 1.54 11.85
N ARG A 56 -7.03 2.67 11.92
CA ARG A 56 -7.65 3.99 11.99
C ARG A 56 -7.01 4.87 10.93
N GLY A 57 -7.80 5.71 10.29
CA GLY A 57 -7.26 6.60 9.29
C GLY A 57 -8.20 7.69 8.83
N LEU A 58 -7.59 8.71 8.26
CA LEU A 58 -8.24 9.79 7.56
C LEU A 58 -7.90 9.68 6.07
N GLU A 59 -8.92 9.59 5.24
CA GLU A 59 -8.81 9.61 3.78
C GLU A 59 -9.33 10.93 3.25
N TYR A 60 -8.73 11.46 2.20
CA TYR A 60 -9.18 12.70 1.59
C TYR A 60 -9.00 12.68 0.08
N THR A 61 -9.88 13.42 -0.58
CA THR A 61 -9.84 13.70 -2.01
C THR A 61 -10.17 15.16 -2.25
N LEU A 62 -9.48 15.81 -3.17
CA LEU A 62 -9.78 17.15 -3.63
C LEU A 62 -9.54 17.21 -5.14
N ALA A 63 -10.51 17.72 -5.89
CA ALA A 63 -10.36 17.97 -7.30
C ALA A 63 -10.71 19.44 -7.60
N TYR A 64 -9.84 20.12 -8.33
CA TYR A 64 -10.00 21.51 -8.72
C TYR A 64 -9.77 21.66 -10.21
N LYS A 65 -10.79 22.13 -10.91
CA LYS A 65 -10.76 22.41 -12.34
C LYS A 65 -11.02 23.91 -12.57
N PRO A 66 -9.98 24.77 -12.45
CA PRO A 66 -10.12 26.22 -12.59
C PRO A 66 -10.52 26.66 -13.99
N MET A 67 -10.18 25.87 -15.00
CA MET A 67 -10.49 26.12 -16.41
C MET A 67 -10.61 24.78 -17.15
N GLU A 68 -11.16 24.79 -18.36
CA GLU A 68 -11.36 23.56 -19.13
C GLU A 68 -10.07 22.83 -19.47
N MET A 69 -8.97 23.58 -19.61
CA MET A 69 -7.68 23.04 -20.02
C MET A 69 -6.85 22.43 -18.90
N VAL A 70 -7.19 22.68 -17.62
CA VAL A 70 -6.34 22.27 -16.49
C VAL A 70 -7.20 21.73 -15.34
N ARG A 71 -6.77 20.59 -14.78
CA ARG A 71 -7.34 19.98 -13.58
C ARG A 71 -6.23 19.57 -12.64
N PHE A 72 -6.46 19.78 -11.34
CA PHE A 72 -5.63 19.32 -10.24
C PHE A 72 -6.43 18.35 -9.39
N ASP A 73 -5.83 17.22 -9.05
CA ASP A 73 -6.39 16.25 -8.11
C ASP A 73 -5.39 15.99 -7.00
N LEU A 74 -5.84 16.04 -5.76
CA LEU A 74 -5.11 15.65 -4.57
C LEU A 74 -5.89 14.53 -3.88
N ARG A 75 -5.21 13.44 -3.57
CA ARG A 75 -5.79 12.31 -2.83
C ARG A 75 -4.77 11.72 -1.89
N GLY A 76 -5.24 11.15 -0.81
CA GLY A 76 -4.32 10.46 0.09
C GLY A 76 -5.00 9.99 1.36
N HIS A 77 -4.16 9.39 2.21
CA HIS A 77 -4.58 8.97 3.53
C HIS A 77 -3.45 9.14 4.55
N PHE A 78 -3.85 9.37 5.78
CA PHE A 78 -3.03 9.27 6.97
C PHE A 78 -3.65 8.21 7.87
N SER A 79 -2.92 7.16 8.14
CA SER A 79 -3.43 6.00 8.85
C SER A 79 -2.51 5.59 9.99
N ASN A 80 -3.09 4.87 10.94
CA ASN A 80 -2.39 4.19 12.01
C ASN A 80 -2.97 2.77 12.12
N TRP A 81 -2.21 1.79 11.66
CA TRP A 81 -2.56 0.37 11.68
C TRP A 81 -1.62 -0.39 12.58
N GLU A 82 -2.15 -1.06 13.59
CA GLU A 82 -1.33 -1.77 14.58
C GLU A 82 -1.99 -3.06 15.07
N TYR A 83 -1.16 -3.97 15.51
CA TYR A 83 -1.61 -5.16 16.24
C TYR A 83 -1.97 -4.74 17.67
N SER A 84 -3.11 -5.22 18.18
CA SER A 84 -3.64 -4.75 19.46
C SER A 84 -3.45 -5.75 20.60
N ASN A 85 -2.92 -6.97 20.34
CA ASN A 85 -2.64 -7.97 21.35
C ASN A 85 -1.40 -8.80 21.04
N ASN A 86 -0.87 -9.46 22.06
CA ASN A 86 0.06 -10.57 21.95
C ASN A 86 -0.75 -11.86 21.78
N VAL A 87 -0.15 -12.88 21.16
CA VAL A 87 -0.84 -14.15 20.88
C VAL A 87 0.07 -15.34 21.09
N ASN A 88 -0.52 -16.50 21.34
CA ASN A 88 0.17 -17.78 21.22
C ASN A 88 0.14 -18.25 19.77
N ALA A 89 1.25 -18.75 19.29
CA ALA A 89 1.40 -19.25 17.94
C ALA A 89 1.89 -20.69 17.94
N LYS A 90 1.49 -21.43 16.92
CA LYS A 90 1.88 -22.83 16.73
C LYS A 90 2.84 -22.94 15.57
N TYR A 91 4.06 -23.35 15.88
CA TYR A 91 5.12 -23.61 14.91
C TYR A 91 5.07 -25.07 14.45
N ARG A 92 5.23 -25.29 13.16
CA ARG A 92 5.48 -26.59 12.54
C ARG A 92 6.69 -26.52 11.62
N ALA A 93 7.59 -27.50 11.75
CA ALA A 93 8.78 -27.58 10.91
C ALA A 93 8.50 -28.09 9.50
N ASP A 94 7.35 -28.74 9.27
CA ASP A 94 6.96 -29.26 7.97
C ASP A 94 5.47 -29.01 7.65
N ARG A 95 5.10 -29.16 6.38
CA ARG A 95 3.71 -29.02 5.91
C ARG A 95 2.92 -30.33 5.98
N THR A 96 3.57 -31.45 6.18
CA THR A 96 2.95 -32.79 6.17
C THR A 96 2.30 -33.11 7.50
N GLY A 97 2.65 -32.39 8.55
CA GLY A 97 2.15 -32.63 9.90
C GLY A 97 2.84 -33.81 10.60
N SER A 98 3.98 -34.25 10.07
CA SER A 98 4.77 -35.35 10.68
C SER A 98 5.58 -34.88 11.90
N THR A 99 5.81 -33.57 12.04
CA THR A 99 6.50 -32.98 13.19
C THR A 99 5.52 -32.48 14.25
N ALA A 100 5.93 -32.58 15.53
CA ALA A 100 5.16 -32.03 16.64
C ALA A 100 5.01 -30.50 16.54
N GLU A 101 3.87 -29.98 16.96
CA GLU A 101 3.67 -28.56 17.13
C GLU A 101 4.44 -28.02 18.34
N THR A 102 5.14 -26.93 18.18
CA THR A 102 5.73 -26.18 19.28
C THR A 102 4.97 -24.87 19.46
N GLU A 103 4.55 -24.58 20.68
CA GLU A 103 3.86 -23.33 21.01
C GLU A 103 4.83 -22.33 21.60
N TYR A 104 4.69 -21.06 21.19
CA TYR A 104 5.38 -19.93 21.79
C TYR A 104 4.58 -18.63 21.70
N ASN A 105 4.90 -17.70 22.60
CA ASN A 105 4.29 -16.39 22.59
C ASN A 105 4.88 -15.53 21.47
N LEU A 106 4.00 -14.75 20.82
CA LEU A 106 4.39 -13.67 19.92
C LEU A 106 4.03 -12.34 20.56
N TYR A 107 5.02 -11.49 20.71
CA TYR A 107 4.91 -10.15 21.27
C TYR A 107 4.67 -9.15 20.15
N LEU A 108 3.41 -8.90 19.83
CA LEU A 108 2.97 -8.11 18.67
C LEU A 108 2.21 -6.83 19.05
N LYS A 109 1.77 -6.71 20.31
CA LYS A 109 0.98 -5.55 20.75
C LYS A 109 1.73 -4.23 20.49
N GLY A 110 1.05 -3.29 19.81
CA GLY A 110 1.62 -1.99 19.44
C GLY A 110 2.52 -2.01 18.21
N LEU A 111 2.82 -3.19 17.64
CA LEU A 111 3.58 -3.30 16.39
C LEU A 111 2.74 -2.77 15.22
N LYS A 112 3.33 -1.92 14.39
CA LYS A 112 2.67 -1.42 13.17
C LYS A 112 2.46 -2.56 12.16
N VAL A 113 1.29 -2.55 11.53
CA VAL A 113 0.98 -3.50 10.47
C VAL A 113 1.80 -3.12 9.24
N GLY A 114 2.60 -4.07 8.78
CA GLY A 114 3.46 -3.89 7.61
C GLY A 114 2.78 -4.25 6.29
N GLY A 115 3.54 -4.12 5.20
CA GLY A 115 3.13 -4.53 3.87
C GLY A 115 2.40 -3.47 3.05
N ALA A 116 2.08 -2.30 3.65
CA ALA A 116 1.54 -1.14 2.94
C ALA A 116 1.95 0.16 3.65
N PRO A 117 2.13 1.27 2.93
CA PRO A 117 2.38 2.57 3.53
C PRO A 117 1.16 3.05 4.32
N GLN A 118 1.38 3.54 5.54
CA GLN A 118 0.31 4.09 6.37
C GLN A 118 0.05 5.58 6.10
N THR A 119 0.90 6.20 5.30
CA THR A 119 0.72 7.55 4.75
C THR A 119 0.98 7.50 3.26
N GLN A 120 0.02 7.96 2.48
CA GLN A 120 0.15 8.09 1.03
C GLN A 120 -0.54 9.36 0.56
N ILE A 121 0.16 10.14 -0.26
CA ILE A 121 -0.33 11.39 -0.84
C ILE A 121 -0.01 11.34 -2.33
N ALA A 122 -1.01 11.59 -3.17
CA ALA A 122 -0.83 11.71 -4.60
C ALA A 122 -1.41 13.04 -5.10
N PHE A 123 -0.61 13.77 -5.85
CA PHE A 123 -1.01 15.00 -6.53
C PHE A 123 -0.90 14.78 -8.03
N LEU A 124 -2.01 14.98 -8.73
CA LEU A 124 -2.13 14.80 -10.16
C LEU A 124 -2.43 16.15 -10.82
N THR A 125 -1.64 16.53 -11.81
CA THR A 125 -1.93 17.65 -12.70
C THR A 125 -2.27 17.12 -14.09
N THR A 126 -3.47 17.42 -14.56
CA THR A 126 -3.93 17.04 -15.90
C THR A 126 -4.09 18.28 -16.76
N VAL A 127 -3.48 18.26 -17.93
CA VAL A 127 -3.62 19.28 -18.97
C VAL A 127 -4.34 18.68 -20.16
N TYR A 128 -5.31 19.41 -20.69
CA TYR A 128 -6.07 19.10 -21.89
C TYR A 128 -5.64 20.07 -23.03
N PRO A 129 -4.55 19.75 -23.77
CA PRO A 129 -3.98 20.69 -24.75
C PRO A 129 -4.90 20.90 -25.95
N MET A 130 -5.76 19.95 -26.23
CA MET A 130 -6.76 20.01 -27.28
C MET A 130 -7.94 19.11 -26.94
N LYS A 131 -9.02 19.21 -27.72
CA LYS A 131 -10.18 18.32 -27.58
C LYS A 131 -9.75 16.85 -27.73
N ASN A 132 -10.25 16.01 -26.83
CA ASN A 132 -9.99 14.56 -26.81
C ASN A 132 -8.53 14.16 -26.52
N ALA A 133 -7.68 15.07 -26.03
CA ALA A 133 -6.33 14.76 -25.58
C ALA A 133 -6.11 15.18 -24.14
N PHE A 134 -5.33 14.40 -23.40
CA PHE A 134 -4.82 14.83 -22.10
C PHE A 134 -3.41 14.32 -21.85
N VAL A 135 -2.71 15.04 -21.00
CA VAL A 135 -1.43 14.64 -20.40
C VAL A 135 -1.54 14.88 -18.91
N SER A 136 -1.22 13.87 -18.11
CA SER A 136 -1.26 13.95 -16.65
C SER A 136 0.10 13.58 -16.06
N LEU A 137 0.58 14.40 -15.14
CA LEU A 137 1.73 14.10 -14.28
C LEU A 137 1.21 13.85 -12.87
N GLU A 138 1.49 12.67 -12.34
CA GLU A 138 1.22 12.32 -10.96
C GLU A 138 2.53 12.30 -10.16
N VAL A 139 2.51 12.94 -9.00
CA VAL A 139 3.57 12.84 -7.98
C VAL A 139 2.96 12.15 -6.77
N GLU A 140 3.52 11.01 -6.40
CA GLU A 140 3.06 10.19 -5.27
C GLU A 140 4.14 10.12 -4.20
N GLN A 141 3.77 10.42 -2.95
CA GLN A 141 4.60 10.22 -1.77
C GLN A 141 4.02 9.09 -0.93
N ARG A 142 4.89 8.18 -0.50
CA ARG A 142 4.61 7.09 0.45
C ARG A 142 5.50 7.24 1.66
N ASP A 143 4.93 7.11 2.86
CA ASP A 143 5.68 7.16 4.12
C ASP A 143 5.02 6.24 5.15
N ASN A 144 5.67 6.09 6.31
CA ASN A 144 5.22 5.19 7.37
C ASN A 144 4.97 3.77 6.84
N TYR A 145 5.90 3.31 5.99
CA TYR A 145 5.87 1.98 5.43
C TYR A 145 6.75 1.05 6.26
N TYR A 146 6.12 0.22 7.08
CA TYR A 146 6.79 -0.72 7.95
C TYR A 146 6.94 -2.08 7.27
N GLY A 147 8.02 -2.79 7.60
CA GLY A 147 8.19 -4.18 7.22
C GLY A 147 7.12 -5.06 7.85
N ASP A 148 6.76 -6.12 7.14
CA ASP A 148 5.91 -7.16 7.70
C ASP A 148 6.74 -8.01 8.67
N PHE A 149 6.20 -8.35 9.84
CA PHE A 149 6.98 -9.04 10.86
C PHE A 149 7.30 -10.50 10.52
N SER A 150 8.47 -10.97 10.96
CA SER A 150 8.79 -12.39 11.03
C SER A 150 8.43 -12.94 12.42
N PRO A 151 7.66 -14.04 12.51
CA PRO A 151 7.29 -14.61 13.80
C PRO A 151 8.49 -14.96 14.69
N THR A 152 9.57 -15.46 14.10
CA THR A 152 10.79 -15.86 14.84
C THR A 152 11.52 -14.69 15.51
N GLY A 153 11.30 -13.47 15.04
CA GLY A 153 11.88 -12.26 15.63
C GLY A 153 11.00 -11.60 16.69
N ARG A 154 9.95 -12.29 17.19
CA ARG A 154 8.96 -11.71 18.11
C ARG A 154 8.60 -12.66 19.26
N THR A 155 9.51 -13.57 19.60
CA THR A 155 9.23 -14.65 20.58
C THR A 155 9.69 -14.33 21.99
N LYS A 156 10.43 -13.27 22.20
CA LYS A 156 10.97 -12.89 23.51
C LYS A 156 10.19 -11.71 24.08
N ALA A 157 10.02 -11.64 25.39
CA ALA A 157 9.34 -10.53 26.07
C ALA A 157 9.97 -9.16 25.77
N GLU A 158 11.28 -9.12 25.55
CA GLU A 158 12.02 -7.91 25.15
C GLU A 158 11.63 -7.38 23.75
N ASP A 159 10.95 -8.20 22.94
CA ASP A 159 10.44 -7.78 21.63
C ASP A 159 9.16 -6.94 21.73
N GLU A 160 8.51 -6.90 22.90
CA GLU A 160 7.30 -6.10 23.09
C GLU A 160 7.60 -4.61 22.91
N GLY A 161 6.79 -3.94 22.08
CA GLY A 161 6.99 -2.52 21.76
C GLY A 161 8.07 -2.22 20.72
N ARG A 162 8.97 -3.17 20.40
CA ARG A 162 9.95 -2.99 19.33
C ARG A 162 9.24 -2.95 17.98
N GLN A 163 9.43 -1.86 17.25
CA GLN A 163 8.81 -1.71 15.92
C GLN A 163 9.55 -2.53 14.85
N ALA A 164 8.82 -2.84 13.77
CA ALA A 164 9.44 -3.31 12.54
C ALA A 164 10.24 -2.18 11.88
N PHE A 165 11.23 -2.55 11.07
CA PHE A 165 11.99 -1.59 10.29
C PHE A 165 11.04 -0.74 9.43
N LYS A 166 11.20 0.56 9.49
CA LYS A 166 10.45 1.52 8.68
C LYS A 166 11.29 1.87 7.45
N LEU A 167 10.72 1.65 6.26
CA LEU A 167 11.34 2.08 5.01
C LEU A 167 11.35 3.62 4.92
N ASP A 168 12.35 4.15 4.25
CA ASP A 168 12.45 5.58 3.95
C ASP A 168 11.25 6.08 3.15
N ALA A 169 10.93 7.35 3.33
CA ALA A 169 9.89 7.99 2.54
C ALA A 169 10.24 7.93 1.04
N LEU A 170 9.28 7.49 0.25
CA LEU A 170 9.42 7.30 -1.19
C LEU A 170 8.57 8.33 -1.94
N MET A 171 9.17 8.98 -2.94
CA MET A 171 8.45 9.81 -3.91
C MET A 171 8.64 9.24 -5.30
N LEU A 172 7.53 8.99 -6.01
CA LEU A 172 7.49 8.50 -7.38
C LEU A 172 6.76 9.52 -8.27
N MET A 173 7.13 9.55 -9.54
CA MET A 173 6.46 10.34 -10.57
C MET A 173 5.96 9.41 -11.67
N ASN A 174 4.71 9.62 -12.10
CA ASN A 174 4.08 8.85 -13.18
C ASN A 174 3.52 9.80 -14.23
N LEU A 175 3.62 9.41 -15.49
CA LEU A 175 3.09 10.17 -16.62
C LEU A 175 2.03 9.35 -17.34
N HIS A 176 0.89 9.99 -17.66
CA HIS A 176 -0.20 9.39 -18.43
C HIS A 176 -0.57 10.33 -19.56
N ALA A 177 -0.72 9.82 -20.77
CA ALA A 177 -1.20 10.58 -21.90
C ALA A 177 -2.18 9.75 -22.72
N ALA A 178 -3.22 10.40 -23.24
CA ALA A 178 -4.12 9.74 -24.18
C ALA A 178 -4.67 10.73 -25.20
N TYR A 179 -5.01 10.20 -26.36
CA TYR A 179 -5.64 10.91 -27.46
C TYR A 179 -6.71 10.03 -28.12
N SER A 180 -7.90 10.58 -28.27
CA SER A 180 -9.00 9.94 -28.97
C SER A 180 -9.28 10.65 -30.28
N LEU A 181 -9.41 9.90 -31.37
CA LEU A 181 -9.72 10.43 -32.70
C LEU A 181 -10.73 9.54 -33.41
N ASN A 182 -11.53 10.16 -34.30
CA ASN A 182 -12.37 9.43 -35.23
C ASN A 182 -11.64 9.36 -36.59
N ALA A 183 -11.40 8.15 -37.08
CA ALA A 183 -10.78 7.93 -38.36
C ALA A 183 -11.39 6.69 -39.03
N ALA A 184 -11.67 6.76 -40.32
CA ALA A 184 -12.30 5.70 -41.09
C ALA A 184 -13.65 5.21 -40.50
N GLY A 185 -14.44 6.14 -39.92
CA GLY A 185 -15.73 5.84 -39.29
C GLY A 185 -15.66 5.08 -37.98
N ARG A 186 -14.49 5.00 -37.35
CA ARG A 186 -14.25 4.32 -36.07
C ARG A 186 -13.58 5.22 -35.07
N ASP A 187 -13.88 5.01 -33.78
CA ASP A 187 -13.24 5.72 -32.68
C ASP A 187 -11.97 4.99 -32.24
N TRP A 188 -10.84 5.67 -32.36
CA TRP A 188 -9.53 5.20 -31.95
C TRP A 188 -9.13 5.86 -30.65
N ASN A 189 -8.63 5.08 -29.70
CA ASN A 189 -8.03 5.59 -28.47
C ASN A 189 -6.57 5.12 -28.39
N LEU A 190 -5.68 6.08 -28.32
CA LEU A 190 -4.24 5.87 -28.18
C LEU A 190 -3.84 6.31 -26.77
N GLY A 191 -3.05 5.52 -26.07
CA GLY A 191 -2.58 5.93 -24.76
C GLY A 191 -1.17 5.45 -24.45
N MET A 192 -0.54 6.16 -23.52
CA MET A 192 0.78 5.88 -23.00
C MET A 192 0.79 6.11 -21.49
N ASN A 193 1.42 5.17 -20.78
CA ASN A 193 1.68 5.28 -19.34
C ASN A 193 3.17 5.07 -19.09
N VAL A 194 3.74 5.91 -18.24
CA VAL A 194 5.10 5.73 -17.72
C VAL A 194 5.02 5.78 -16.20
N SER A 195 5.39 4.69 -15.55
CA SER A 195 5.49 4.59 -14.10
C SER A 195 6.94 4.76 -13.67
N ASN A 196 7.14 5.39 -12.51
CA ASN A 196 8.47 5.70 -11.98
C ASN A 196 9.34 6.44 -13.01
N LEU A 197 8.84 7.57 -13.50
CA LEU A 197 9.48 8.40 -14.54
C LEU A 197 10.93 8.81 -14.21
N SER A 198 11.25 8.92 -12.92
CA SER A 198 12.61 9.24 -12.45
C SER A 198 13.54 8.03 -12.35
N ASP A 199 13.07 6.84 -12.71
CA ASP A 199 13.81 5.55 -12.59
C ASP A 199 14.42 5.33 -11.20
N LYS A 200 13.68 5.71 -10.15
CA LYS A 200 14.16 5.61 -8.78
C LYS A 200 14.19 4.17 -8.31
N GLU A 201 15.32 3.73 -7.76
CA GLU A 201 15.42 2.45 -7.08
C GLU A 201 14.78 2.55 -5.68
N TYR A 202 13.97 1.56 -5.31
CA TYR A 202 13.30 1.53 -4.02
C TYR A 202 12.90 0.11 -3.61
N TYR A 203 12.66 -0.07 -2.31
CA TYR A 203 12.08 -1.29 -1.78
C TYR A 203 10.56 -1.23 -1.83
N SER A 204 9.94 -2.21 -2.50
CA SER A 204 8.49 -2.34 -2.61
C SER A 204 7.87 -3.20 -1.50
N TYR A 205 8.70 -3.97 -0.81
CA TYR A 205 8.30 -4.83 0.28
C TYR A 205 9.49 -5.16 1.18
N LEU A 206 9.25 -5.25 2.48
CA LEU A 206 10.19 -5.73 3.48
C LEU A 206 9.48 -6.70 4.42
N GLN A 207 10.08 -7.86 4.64
CA GLN A 207 9.75 -8.71 5.79
C GLN A 207 10.85 -8.52 6.84
N ASP A 208 10.48 -7.91 7.94
CA ASP A 208 11.39 -7.58 9.03
C ASP A 208 11.60 -8.79 9.95
N ARG A 209 12.83 -9.03 10.38
CA ARG A 209 13.18 -10.08 11.32
C ARG A 209 13.57 -9.54 12.70
N ASP A 210 14.38 -8.52 12.74
CA ASP A 210 15.03 -8.03 13.97
C ASP A 210 14.97 -6.50 14.15
N GLY A 211 14.23 -5.80 13.32
CA GLY A 211 14.12 -4.35 13.32
C GLY A 211 15.19 -3.66 12.47
N THR A 212 15.97 -4.43 11.69
CA THR A 212 17.00 -3.90 10.78
C THR A 212 16.72 -4.28 9.33
N LEU A 213 17.30 -3.54 8.40
CA LEU A 213 17.21 -3.84 6.98
C LEU A 213 18.03 -5.10 6.63
N GLU A 214 19.20 -5.24 7.21
CA GLU A 214 20.12 -6.35 6.97
C GLU A 214 19.56 -7.69 7.44
N GLY A 215 18.79 -7.68 8.53
CA GLY A 215 18.10 -8.87 9.06
C GLY A 215 16.82 -9.21 8.31
N GLY A 216 16.39 -8.36 7.37
CA GLY A 216 15.12 -8.50 6.66
C GLY A 216 15.24 -9.17 5.29
N ARG A 217 14.10 -9.45 4.69
CA ARG A 217 13.97 -9.88 3.29
C ARG A 217 13.26 -8.80 2.50
N VAL A 218 13.90 -8.28 1.48
CA VAL A 218 13.39 -7.18 0.66
C VAL A 218 12.96 -7.66 -0.74
N LYS A 219 12.02 -6.91 -1.34
CA LYS A 219 11.77 -6.93 -2.78
C LYS A 219 12.00 -5.54 -3.34
N MET A 220 12.73 -5.47 -4.43
CA MET A 220 12.88 -4.22 -5.17
C MET A 220 11.58 -3.87 -5.88
N GLY A 221 11.29 -2.59 -5.95
CA GLY A 221 10.27 -2.07 -6.84
C GLY A 221 10.75 -2.07 -8.30
N PRO A 222 9.83 -2.02 -9.26
CA PRO A 222 10.23 -1.86 -10.65
C PRO A 222 10.87 -0.48 -10.85
N GLY A 223 11.90 -0.42 -11.70
CA GLY A 223 12.42 0.82 -12.25
C GLY A 223 11.39 1.53 -13.14
N MET A 224 11.83 2.36 -14.04
CA MET A 224 10.93 2.99 -15.02
C MET A 224 10.28 1.92 -15.91
N VAL A 225 8.95 1.92 -15.95
CA VAL A 225 8.14 1.04 -16.81
C VAL A 225 7.24 1.90 -17.67
N TRP A 226 7.22 1.65 -18.97
CA TRP A 226 6.29 2.30 -19.87
C TRP A 226 5.43 1.28 -20.61
N SER A 227 4.24 1.68 -20.96
CA SER A 227 3.29 0.91 -21.77
C SER A 227 2.52 1.82 -22.70
N THR A 228 2.16 1.32 -23.87
CA THR A 228 1.26 1.98 -24.81
C THR A 228 0.09 1.06 -25.13
N TYR A 229 -1.04 1.65 -25.46
CA TYR A 229 -2.21 0.90 -25.91
C TYR A 229 -2.89 1.62 -27.07
N VAL A 230 -3.54 0.80 -27.90
CA VAL A 230 -4.43 1.24 -28.97
C VAL A 230 -5.73 0.46 -28.82
N SER A 231 -6.87 1.15 -28.78
CA SER A 231 -8.19 0.52 -28.84
C SER A 231 -9.01 1.12 -29.96
N VAL A 232 -9.85 0.32 -30.61
CA VAL A 232 -10.73 0.72 -31.72
C VAL A 232 -12.16 0.34 -31.36
N GLY A 233 -13.05 1.32 -31.37
CA GLY A 233 -14.48 1.08 -31.26
C GLY A 233 -15.00 0.41 -32.54
N LEU A 234 -15.78 -0.65 -32.39
CA LEU A 234 -16.42 -1.38 -33.52
C LEU A 234 -17.79 -0.80 -33.78
#